data_f655d15a48a821d1ca7ab1ac9f066d1d
#
_entry.id   f655d15a48a821d1ca7ab1ac9f066d1d
#
_cell.length_a   1.000
_cell.length_b   1.000
_cell.length_c   1.000
_cell.angle_alpha   90.00
_cell.angle_beta   90.00
_cell.angle_gamma   90.00
#
_symmetry.space_group_name_H-M   'P 1'
#
loop_
_entity.id
_entity.type
_entity.pdbx_description
1 polymer ?
#
loop_
_entity_poly.entity_id
_entity_poly.type
_entity_poly.pdbx_seq_one_letter_code
_entity_poly.pdbx_strand_id
1 'polypeptide(L)'
;MTKFSFFKFIPKYIESSSGRFLVDNNGIALSFEPSKDNEYIIDETELNTYNQHHPNKSIKTLIVPKGVKGFASEFMREVRVIEKFELPDGLLSIGNNSFSFDFEHSQHCVFANCILPSVTIPDSVKEIGDFAFGASHIEALQLPSSLRSPYGRQFKDSYIGTLVLPKEWENIAYLDEHNRLVIELDRVNYGYLVWPSTAVGKLMFY
;
A
#
# COMPACT_ATOMS: atom_id res chain seq x y z
N MET A 1 -12.21 38.89 -21.12
CA MET A 1 -11.49 37.72 -21.69
C MET A 1 -10.60 37.16 -20.59
N THR A 2 -11.06 36.13 -19.89
CA THR A 2 -10.36 35.48 -18.82
C THR A 2 -9.36 34.49 -19.44
N LYS A 3 -8.06 34.77 -19.32
CA LYS A 3 -7.02 33.84 -19.75
C LYS A 3 -7.11 32.59 -18.85
N PHE A 4 -7.66 31.50 -19.36
CA PHE A 4 -7.46 30.19 -18.79
C PHE A 4 -5.97 29.83 -18.96
N SER A 5 -5.22 29.93 -17.89
CA SER A 5 -3.87 29.37 -17.81
C SER A 5 -4.03 27.85 -17.77
N PHE A 6 -3.87 27.18 -18.90
CA PHE A 6 -3.65 25.75 -18.92
C PHE A 6 -2.29 25.51 -18.25
N PHE A 7 -2.29 25.13 -16.97
CA PHE A 7 -1.11 24.56 -16.34
C PHE A 7 -0.75 23.31 -17.15
N LYS A 8 0.27 23.45 -17.95
CA LYS A 8 0.79 22.35 -18.76
C LYS A 8 1.31 21.30 -17.78
N PHE A 9 0.58 20.18 -17.66
CA PHE A 9 1.05 19.01 -16.92
C PHE A 9 2.36 18.55 -17.57
N ILE A 10 3.48 18.67 -16.86
CA ILE A 10 4.77 18.19 -17.29
C ILE A 10 5.21 17.14 -16.26
N PRO A 11 4.87 15.87 -16.49
CA PRO A 11 5.36 14.80 -15.63
C PRO A 11 6.88 14.75 -15.73
N LYS A 12 7.53 14.40 -14.63
CA LYS A 12 8.99 14.20 -14.58
C LYS A 12 9.29 12.77 -14.13
N TYR A 13 10.42 12.25 -14.60
CA TYR A 13 10.96 11.02 -14.07
C TYR A 13 11.85 11.31 -12.85
N ILE A 14 11.72 10.45 -11.83
CA ILE A 14 12.63 10.39 -10.68
C ILE A 14 13.25 9.02 -10.69
N GLU A 15 14.58 8.98 -10.72
CA GLU A 15 15.36 7.74 -10.75
C GLU A 15 15.49 7.13 -9.36
N SER A 16 15.50 5.80 -9.31
CA SER A 16 15.89 5.00 -8.15
C SER A 16 16.74 3.81 -8.60
N SER A 17 17.35 3.10 -7.67
CA SER A 17 18.12 1.89 -8.01
C SER A 17 17.26 0.75 -8.53
N SER A 18 15.94 0.77 -8.29
CA SER A 18 15.01 -0.24 -8.80
C SER A 18 14.43 0.10 -10.17
N GLY A 19 14.56 1.34 -10.63
CA GLY A 19 13.99 1.84 -11.87
C GLY A 19 13.61 3.32 -11.79
N ARG A 20 12.75 3.79 -12.67
CA ARG A 20 12.31 5.18 -12.71
C ARG A 20 10.81 5.34 -12.49
N PHE A 21 10.45 6.42 -11.83
CA PHE A 21 9.08 6.76 -11.46
C PHE A 21 8.62 7.97 -12.25
N LEU A 22 7.53 7.86 -12.96
CA LEU A 22 6.87 9.02 -13.56
C LEU A 22 6.04 9.69 -12.46
N VAL A 23 6.32 10.96 -12.19
CA VAL A 23 5.75 11.69 -11.05
C VAL A 23 5.09 12.98 -11.53
N ASP A 24 3.95 13.31 -10.99
CA ASP A 24 3.26 14.58 -11.27
C ASP A 24 3.86 15.75 -10.47
N ASN A 25 3.30 16.95 -10.70
CA ASN A 25 3.77 18.19 -10.04
C ASN A 25 3.52 18.21 -8.52
N ASN A 26 2.63 17.33 -8.00
CA ASN A 26 2.32 17.21 -6.59
C ASN A 26 3.17 16.14 -5.88
N GLY A 27 3.99 15.42 -6.64
CA GLY A 27 4.79 14.31 -6.13
C GLY A 27 4.06 12.95 -6.14
N ILE A 28 2.97 12.83 -6.88
CA ILE A 28 2.24 11.57 -7.01
C ILE A 28 2.90 10.71 -8.08
N ALA A 29 3.33 9.51 -7.71
CA ALA A 29 3.87 8.53 -8.65
C ALA A 29 2.72 7.95 -9.49
N LEU A 30 2.80 8.15 -10.80
CA LEU A 30 1.79 7.74 -11.78
C LEU A 30 2.08 6.36 -12.36
N SER A 31 3.36 6.05 -12.57
CA SER A 31 3.82 4.77 -13.07
C SER A 31 5.27 4.50 -12.66
N PHE A 32 5.64 3.23 -12.75
CA PHE A 32 6.99 2.74 -12.49
C PHE A 32 7.49 1.96 -13.70
N GLU A 33 8.72 2.23 -14.11
CA GLU A 33 9.44 1.49 -15.13
C GLU A 33 10.66 0.85 -14.46
N PRO A 34 10.71 -0.48 -14.34
CA PRO A 34 11.85 -1.15 -13.69
C PRO A 34 13.14 -0.96 -14.48
N SER A 35 14.27 -1.00 -13.78
CA SER A 35 15.59 -1.02 -14.42
C SER A 35 15.82 -2.36 -15.14
N LYS A 36 16.81 -2.41 -16.03
CA LYS A 36 17.14 -3.65 -16.78
C LYS A 36 17.41 -4.86 -15.88
N ASP A 37 18.04 -4.64 -14.72
CA ASP A 37 18.35 -5.73 -13.79
C ASP A 37 17.16 -6.08 -12.87
N ASN A 38 16.05 -5.38 -13.02
CA ASN A 38 14.82 -5.51 -12.23
C ASN A 38 13.57 -5.62 -13.11
N GLU A 39 13.73 -6.05 -14.36
CA GLU A 39 12.61 -6.19 -15.32
C GLU A 39 11.49 -7.08 -14.76
N TYR A 40 10.27 -6.82 -15.22
CA TYR A 40 9.13 -7.66 -14.87
C TYR A 40 9.33 -9.10 -15.34
N ILE A 41 9.25 -10.03 -14.40
CA ILE A 41 9.18 -11.46 -14.65
C ILE A 41 7.70 -11.80 -14.78
N ILE A 42 7.29 -12.31 -15.92
CA ILE A 42 5.93 -12.75 -16.17
C ILE A 42 5.90 -14.25 -15.93
N ASP A 43 5.05 -14.71 -15.01
CA ASP A 43 4.84 -16.13 -14.79
C ASP A 43 3.75 -16.64 -15.73
N GLU A 44 4.17 -17.32 -16.77
CA GLU A 44 3.26 -17.93 -17.77
C GLU A 44 2.66 -19.26 -17.31
N THR A 45 3.14 -19.84 -16.21
CA THR A 45 2.74 -21.19 -15.77
C THR A 45 1.39 -21.23 -15.04
N GLU A 46 0.92 -20.09 -14.51
CA GLU A 46 -0.38 -19.96 -13.82
C GLU A 46 -1.49 -19.35 -14.69
N LEU A 47 -1.41 -19.51 -16.01
CA LEU A 47 -2.42 -19.01 -16.95
C LEU A 47 -3.72 -19.81 -16.86
N ASN A 48 -4.53 -19.51 -15.86
CA ASN A 48 -5.94 -19.86 -15.89
C ASN A 48 -6.74 -18.81 -16.66
N THR A 49 -7.98 -19.08 -17.00
CA THR A 49 -8.84 -18.21 -17.84
C THR A 49 -9.03 -16.79 -17.25
N TYR A 50 -8.83 -16.61 -15.96
CA TYR A 50 -8.89 -15.31 -15.29
C TYR A 50 -7.58 -14.53 -15.45
N ASN A 51 -6.43 -15.20 -15.36
CA ASN A 51 -5.09 -14.60 -15.44
C ASN A 51 -4.61 -14.30 -16.86
N GLN A 52 -5.32 -14.77 -17.90
CA GLN A 52 -4.94 -14.48 -19.31
C GLN A 52 -4.96 -12.97 -19.63
N HIS A 53 -5.76 -12.18 -18.90
CA HIS A 53 -5.84 -10.74 -19.10
C HIS A 53 -5.02 -9.93 -18.06
N HIS A 54 -4.57 -10.59 -16.99
CA HIS A 54 -3.82 -9.99 -15.88
C HIS A 54 -2.68 -10.93 -15.46
N PRO A 55 -1.59 -11.04 -16.25
CA PRO A 55 -0.47 -11.92 -15.91
C PRO A 55 0.16 -11.48 -14.59
N ASN A 56 0.42 -12.44 -13.70
CA ASN A 56 1.18 -12.20 -12.48
C ASN A 56 2.54 -11.62 -12.83
N LYS A 57 2.82 -10.41 -12.38
CA LYS A 57 4.09 -9.72 -12.61
C LYS A 57 4.94 -9.78 -11.35
N SER A 58 6.20 -10.09 -11.48
CA SER A 58 7.14 -10.06 -10.37
C SER A 58 8.29 -9.12 -10.67
N ILE A 59 8.76 -8.40 -9.66
CA ILE A 59 10.01 -7.63 -9.70
C ILE A 59 10.85 -7.99 -8.49
N LYS A 60 12.17 -7.87 -8.58
CA LYS A 60 13.05 -8.13 -7.44
C LYS A 60 12.90 -7.06 -6.38
N THR A 61 12.99 -5.80 -6.77
CA THR A 61 13.03 -4.68 -5.84
C THR A 61 12.10 -3.54 -6.26
N LEU A 62 11.47 -2.91 -5.27
CA LEU A 62 10.77 -1.64 -5.43
C LEU A 62 11.31 -0.66 -4.38
N ILE A 63 12.13 0.28 -4.82
CA ILE A 63 12.70 1.33 -3.98
C ILE A 63 12.14 2.66 -4.44
N VAL A 64 11.19 3.19 -3.68
CA VAL A 64 10.51 4.44 -4.01
C VAL A 64 11.44 5.61 -3.68
N PRO A 65 11.75 6.50 -4.65
CA PRO A 65 12.71 7.56 -4.45
C PRO A 65 12.17 8.71 -3.59
N LYS A 66 13.08 9.45 -2.96
CA LYS A 66 12.76 10.72 -2.29
C LYS A 66 12.08 11.68 -3.27
N GLY A 67 11.06 12.39 -2.80
CA GLY A 67 10.25 13.31 -3.61
C GLY A 67 8.92 12.73 -4.09
N VAL A 68 8.73 11.41 -4.01
CA VAL A 68 7.40 10.80 -4.11
C VAL A 68 6.66 11.04 -2.81
N LYS A 69 5.45 11.62 -2.91
CA LYS A 69 4.58 11.96 -1.78
C LYS A 69 3.34 11.08 -1.68
N GLY A 70 3.02 10.37 -2.74
CA GLY A 70 1.88 9.47 -2.83
C GLY A 70 1.91 8.67 -4.13
N PHE A 71 0.90 7.86 -4.34
CA PHE A 71 0.76 7.00 -5.51
C PHE A 71 -0.59 7.21 -6.19
N ALA A 72 -0.61 7.14 -7.51
CA ALA A 72 -1.84 7.05 -8.27
C ALA A 72 -2.54 5.71 -8.02
N SER A 73 -3.82 5.66 -8.33
CA SER A 73 -4.60 4.41 -8.28
C SER A 73 -3.94 3.34 -9.13
N GLU A 74 -3.99 2.10 -8.65
CA GLU A 74 -3.47 0.91 -9.35
C GLU A 74 -1.96 0.92 -9.67
N PHE A 75 -1.19 1.79 -9.03
CA PHE A 75 0.22 2.00 -9.32
C PHE A 75 1.04 0.69 -9.40
N MET A 76 0.84 -0.24 -8.47
CA MET A 76 1.53 -1.54 -8.41
C MET A 76 0.55 -2.71 -8.22
N ARG A 77 -0.66 -2.58 -8.71
CA ARG A 77 -1.67 -3.63 -8.61
C ARG A 77 -1.16 -4.94 -9.23
N GLU A 78 -1.39 -6.05 -8.51
CA GLU A 78 -1.05 -7.41 -8.96
C GLU A 78 0.45 -7.64 -9.22
N VAL A 79 1.31 -6.92 -8.51
CA VAL A 79 2.75 -7.08 -8.63
C VAL A 79 3.33 -7.78 -7.40
N ARG A 80 4.12 -8.83 -7.62
CA ARG A 80 4.92 -9.48 -6.58
C ARG A 80 6.27 -8.78 -6.47
N VAL A 81 6.64 -8.31 -5.28
CA VAL A 81 7.99 -7.82 -4.97
C VAL A 81 8.73 -8.89 -4.20
N ILE A 82 9.80 -9.44 -4.78
CA ILE A 82 10.40 -10.69 -4.28
C ILE A 82 11.40 -10.44 -3.15
N GLU A 83 12.25 -9.41 -3.28
CA GLU A 83 13.40 -9.24 -2.40
C GLU A 83 13.27 -8.03 -1.47
N LYS A 84 12.93 -6.86 -2.01
CA LYS A 84 13.01 -5.61 -1.26
C LYS A 84 11.94 -4.60 -1.66
N PHE A 85 11.26 -4.06 -0.65
CA PHE A 85 10.34 -2.95 -0.82
C PHE A 85 10.67 -1.83 0.17
N GLU A 86 10.98 -0.63 -0.34
CA GLU A 86 11.32 0.54 0.47
C GLU A 86 10.46 1.75 0.11
N LEU A 87 9.92 2.39 1.12
CA LEU A 87 9.19 3.64 1.04
C LEU A 87 10.04 4.80 1.59
N PRO A 88 10.04 5.98 0.96
CA PRO A 88 10.90 7.08 1.37
C PRO A 88 10.32 7.85 2.56
N ASP A 89 11.20 8.40 3.39
CA ASP A 89 10.83 9.47 4.30
C ASP A 89 10.26 10.65 3.50
N GLY A 90 9.14 11.22 3.98
CA GLY A 90 8.42 12.29 3.27
C GLY A 90 7.29 11.80 2.37
N LEU A 91 7.05 10.49 2.26
CA LEU A 91 5.80 9.93 1.73
C LEU A 91 4.64 10.36 2.63
N LEU A 92 3.57 10.92 2.06
CA LEU A 92 2.46 11.49 2.85
C LEU A 92 1.25 10.57 2.89
N SER A 93 1.00 9.84 1.79
CA SER A 93 -0.16 8.95 1.68
C SER A 93 0.13 7.74 0.80
N ILE A 94 -0.57 6.64 1.10
CA ILE A 94 -0.59 5.42 0.29
C ILE A 94 -2.04 5.12 -0.06
N GLY A 95 -2.32 5.02 -1.37
CA GLY A 95 -3.69 4.84 -1.83
C GLY A 95 -4.45 6.16 -1.93
N ASN A 96 -5.67 6.08 -2.40
CA ASN A 96 -6.35 7.19 -3.01
C ASN A 96 -7.06 8.13 -2.03
N ASN A 97 -7.09 9.43 -2.39
CA ASN A 97 -7.99 10.45 -1.87
C ASN A 97 -9.39 10.44 -2.54
N SER A 98 -9.77 9.41 -3.27
CA SER A 98 -11.08 9.36 -3.89
C SER A 98 -12.10 8.69 -2.97
N PHE A 99 -12.94 9.49 -2.39
CA PHE A 99 -14.18 9.10 -1.71
C PHE A 99 -15.22 8.59 -2.73
N SER A 100 -14.90 7.53 -3.46
CA SER A 100 -15.89 6.85 -4.29
C SER A 100 -16.43 5.66 -3.53
N PHE A 101 -17.65 5.77 -3.03
CA PHE A 101 -18.41 4.71 -2.36
C PHE A 101 -19.00 3.67 -3.35
N ASP A 102 -18.37 3.45 -4.48
CA ASP A 102 -18.89 2.48 -5.44
C ASP A 102 -18.23 1.11 -5.20
N PHE A 103 -18.95 0.25 -4.49
CA PHE A 103 -18.52 -1.09 -4.11
C PHE A 103 -18.34 -2.06 -5.30
N GLU A 104 -18.88 -1.73 -6.48
CA GLU A 104 -18.79 -2.58 -7.66
C GLU A 104 -17.53 -2.35 -8.50
N HIS A 105 -16.81 -1.24 -8.25
CA HIS A 105 -15.60 -0.87 -8.99
C HIS A 105 -14.45 -0.52 -8.03
N SER A 106 -13.90 -1.51 -7.35
CA SER A 106 -12.70 -1.35 -6.49
C SER A 106 -11.44 -1.06 -7.34
N GLN A 107 -11.45 0.04 -8.09
CA GLN A 107 -10.39 0.40 -9.04
C GLN A 107 -9.29 1.29 -8.44
N HIS A 108 -9.19 1.39 -7.12
CA HIS A 108 -8.31 2.39 -6.49
C HIS A 108 -7.28 1.78 -5.53
N CYS A 109 -6.83 0.58 -5.83
CA CYS A 109 -5.95 -0.20 -4.98
C CYS A 109 -4.49 -0.05 -5.44
N VAL A 110 -3.64 0.64 -4.67
CA VAL A 110 -2.24 0.88 -5.07
C VAL A 110 -1.43 -0.41 -5.11
N PHE A 111 -1.54 -1.24 -4.07
CA PHE A 111 -0.81 -2.49 -3.90
C PHE A 111 -1.75 -3.68 -3.70
N ALA A 112 -2.90 -3.68 -4.33
CA ALA A 112 -3.85 -4.78 -4.19
C ALA A 112 -3.38 -6.05 -4.91
N ASN A 113 -3.75 -7.21 -4.36
CA ASN A 113 -3.34 -8.53 -4.84
C ASN A 113 -1.82 -8.70 -4.96
N CYS A 114 -1.05 -7.94 -4.17
CA CYS A 114 0.41 -8.00 -4.18
C CYS A 114 0.92 -9.09 -3.23
N ILE A 115 2.11 -9.63 -3.54
CA ILE A 115 2.92 -10.37 -2.57
C ILE A 115 4.10 -9.49 -2.24
N LEU A 116 4.20 -9.07 -0.99
CA LEU A 116 5.19 -8.11 -0.52
C LEU A 116 6.07 -8.73 0.56
N PRO A 117 7.37 -8.44 0.53
CA PRO A 117 8.27 -8.76 1.64
C PRO A 117 7.96 -7.87 2.86
N SER A 118 8.92 -7.68 3.73
CA SER A 118 8.77 -6.73 4.84
C SER A 118 8.58 -5.30 4.35
N VAL A 119 7.54 -4.64 4.86
CA VAL A 119 7.16 -3.26 4.53
C VAL A 119 7.19 -2.42 5.81
N THR A 120 8.02 -1.40 5.85
CA THR A 120 7.97 -0.37 6.90
C THR A 120 7.32 0.89 6.30
N ILE A 121 6.19 1.29 6.87
CA ILE A 121 5.51 2.53 6.47
C ILE A 121 6.12 3.67 7.28
N PRO A 122 6.68 4.71 6.61
CA PRO A 122 7.35 5.82 7.29
C PRO A 122 6.40 6.65 8.15
N ASP A 123 6.92 7.25 9.22
CA ASP A 123 6.16 8.16 10.13
C ASP A 123 5.63 9.43 9.45
N SER A 124 6.13 9.76 8.27
CA SER A 124 5.58 10.85 7.45
C SER A 124 4.19 10.52 6.86
N VAL A 125 3.84 9.23 6.73
CA VAL A 125 2.55 8.79 6.21
C VAL A 125 1.45 9.08 7.23
N LYS A 126 0.42 9.80 6.79
CA LYS A 126 -0.75 10.17 7.62
C LYS A 126 -1.99 9.41 7.23
N GLU A 127 -2.03 8.91 6.00
CA GLU A 127 -3.20 8.26 5.43
C GLU A 127 -2.81 7.06 4.58
N ILE A 128 -3.53 5.96 4.78
CA ILE A 128 -3.53 4.80 3.90
C ILE A 128 -4.97 4.63 3.44
N GLY A 129 -5.18 4.70 2.14
CA GLY A 129 -6.51 4.63 1.55
C GLY A 129 -7.15 3.25 1.66
N ASP A 130 -8.46 3.19 1.50
CA ASP A 130 -9.21 1.94 1.48
C ASP A 130 -8.65 1.01 0.39
N PHE A 131 -8.48 -0.26 0.74
CA PHE A 131 -7.93 -1.32 -0.13
C PHE A 131 -6.52 -1.06 -0.68
N ALA A 132 -5.78 -0.10 -0.14
CA ALA A 132 -4.41 0.19 -0.62
C ALA A 132 -3.54 -1.08 -0.70
N PHE A 133 -3.72 -2.02 0.22
CA PHE A 133 -3.08 -3.33 0.26
C PHE A 133 -4.10 -4.48 0.27
N GLY A 134 -5.29 -4.26 -0.29
CA GLY A 134 -6.36 -5.25 -0.27
C GLY A 134 -5.98 -6.56 -0.96
N ALA A 135 -6.49 -7.68 -0.45
CA ALA A 135 -6.24 -9.03 -0.95
C ALA A 135 -4.74 -9.39 -1.13
N SER A 136 -3.85 -8.75 -0.37
CA SER A 136 -2.40 -8.92 -0.48
C SER A 136 -1.85 -9.88 0.57
N HIS A 137 -0.70 -10.47 0.26
CA HIS A 137 0.10 -11.24 1.21
C HIS A 137 1.34 -10.43 1.56
N ILE A 138 1.45 -10.02 2.83
CA ILE A 138 2.56 -9.21 3.34
C ILE A 138 3.31 -10.03 4.40
N GLU A 139 4.60 -10.30 4.18
CA GLU A 139 5.39 -11.10 5.12
C GLU A 139 5.53 -10.41 6.48
N ALA A 140 5.90 -9.13 6.48
CA ALA A 140 5.91 -8.30 7.67
C ALA A 140 5.51 -6.86 7.36
N LEU A 141 4.69 -6.26 8.21
CA LEU A 141 4.21 -4.89 8.06
C LEU A 141 4.45 -4.12 9.36
N GLN A 142 5.19 -3.03 9.27
CA GLN A 142 5.31 -2.07 10.36
C GLN A 142 4.47 -0.82 10.05
N LEU A 143 3.53 -0.51 10.94
CA LEU A 143 2.71 0.70 10.86
C LEU A 143 3.35 1.86 11.63
N PRO A 144 3.26 3.10 11.13
CA PRO A 144 3.80 4.27 11.79
C PRO A 144 2.92 4.73 12.95
N SER A 145 3.53 5.37 13.97
CA SER A 145 2.82 6.00 15.08
C SER A 145 1.95 7.18 14.65
N SER A 146 2.27 7.76 13.50
CA SER A 146 1.57 8.92 12.93
C SER A 146 0.24 8.58 12.26
N LEU A 147 -0.09 7.32 12.06
CA LEU A 147 -1.31 6.91 11.36
C LEU A 147 -2.54 7.24 12.18
N ARG A 148 -3.39 8.15 11.67
CA ARG A 148 -4.54 8.68 12.40
C ARG A 148 -5.69 7.69 12.53
N SER A 149 -5.80 6.75 11.61
CA SER A 149 -6.97 5.87 11.48
C SER A 149 -6.63 4.55 10.80
N PRO A 150 -6.26 3.52 11.56
CA PRO A 150 -6.04 2.19 11.02
C PRO A 150 -7.38 1.45 10.87
N TYR A 151 -8.27 1.89 9.99
CA TYR A 151 -9.63 1.35 9.86
C TYR A 151 -9.76 -0.07 9.29
N GLY A 152 -8.71 -0.77 9.07
CA GLY A 152 -8.75 -2.16 8.58
C GLY A 152 -9.17 -2.35 7.11
N ARG A 153 -9.86 -1.39 6.50
CA ARG A 153 -10.23 -1.45 5.09
C ARG A 153 -9.01 -1.34 4.17
N GLN A 154 -7.95 -0.72 4.65
CA GLN A 154 -6.67 -0.59 3.94
C GLN A 154 -6.09 -1.95 3.56
N PHE A 155 -6.32 -2.97 4.41
CA PHE A 155 -5.77 -4.32 4.31
C PHE A 155 -6.87 -5.38 4.16
N LYS A 156 -8.04 -4.99 3.68
CA LYS A 156 -9.18 -5.90 3.58
C LYS A 156 -8.82 -7.14 2.75
N ASP A 157 -9.21 -8.30 3.25
CA ASP A 157 -8.99 -9.63 2.66
C ASP A 157 -7.50 -10.00 2.50
N SER A 158 -6.61 -9.33 3.26
CA SER A 158 -5.16 -9.58 3.22
C SER A 158 -4.72 -10.55 4.31
N TYR A 159 -3.52 -11.11 4.10
CA TYR A 159 -2.77 -11.82 5.14
C TYR A 159 -1.49 -11.05 5.47
N ILE A 160 -1.25 -10.82 6.76
CA ILE A 160 -0.04 -10.18 7.28
C ILE A 160 0.66 -11.17 8.21
N GLY A 161 1.82 -11.67 7.81
CA GLY A 161 2.57 -12.67 8.59
C GLY A 161 2.98 -12.13 9.96
N THR A 162 3.59 -10.95 10.01
CA THR A 162 3.91 -10.24 11.26
C THR A 162 3.48 -8.78 11.16
N LEU A 163 2.60 -8.35 12.05
CA LEU A 163 2.20 -6.95 12.17
C LEU A 163 2.95 -6.31 13.34
N VAL A 164 3.67 -5.23 13.06
CA VAL A 164 4.46 -4.47 14.06
C VAL A 164 3.81 -3.12 14.27
N LEU A 165 3.35 -2.89 15.50
CA LEU A 165 2.64 -1.68 15.90
C LEU A 165 3.49 -0.80 16.83
N PRO A 166 3.20 0.50 16.91
CA PRO A 166 3.78 1.39 17.89
C PRO A 166 3.56 0.89 19.33
N LYS A 167 4.56 1.08 20.20
CA LYS A 167 4.57 0.63 21.59
C LYS A 167 3.37 1.14 22.40
N GLU A 168 2.93 2.35 22.12
CA GLU A 168 1.77 2.95 22.76
C GLU A 168 0.46 2.18 22.54
N TRP A 169 0.40 1.29 21.55
CA TRP A 169 -0.78 0.47 21.26
C TRP A 169 -0.77 -0.88 21.98
N GLU A 170 0.31 -1.24 22.69
CA GLU A 170 0.48 -2.55 23.33
C GLU A 170 -0.65 -2.91 24.31
N ASN A 171 -1.22 -1.93 25.00
CA ASN A 171 -2.30 -2.16 25.95
C ASN A 171 -3.71 -2.11 25.36
N ILE A 172 -3.86 -1.78 24.08
CA ILE A 172 -5.15 -1.60 23.42
C ILE A 172 -5.31 -2.45 22.17
N ALA A 173 -4.24 -3.07 21.67
CA ALA A 173 -4.26 -3.86 20.43
C ALA A 173 -3.93 -5.33 20.73
N TYR A 174 -4.77 -6.24 20.22
CA TYR A 174 -4.59 -7.68 20.35
C TYR A 174 -5.16 -8.44 19.15
N LEU A 175 -4.86 -9.72 19.02
CA LEU A 175 -5.50 -10.61 18.06
C LEU A 175 -6.63 -11.37 18.73
N ASP A 176 -7.79 -11.42 18.06
CA ASP A 176 -8.91 -12.22 18.51
C ASP A 176 -8.73 -13.73 18.18
N GLU A 177 -9.71 -14.55 18.52
CA GLU A 177 -9.72 -16.00 18.28
C GLU A 177 -9.64 -16.39 16.79
N HIS A 178 -9.88 -15.45 15.88
CA HIS A 178 -9.78 -15.61 14.43
C HIS A 178 -8.53 -14.95 13.86
N ASN A 179 -7.56 -14.55 14.70
CA ASN A 179 -6.35 -13.82 14.31
C ASN A 179 -6.62 -12.46 13.62
N ARG A 180 -7.73 -11.81 13.95
CA ARG A 180 -8.04 -10.48 13.47
C ARG A 180 -7.53 -9.45 14.46
N LEU A 181 -6.93 -8.36 13.95
CA LEU A 181 -6.52 -7.25 14.81
C LEU A 181 -7.75 -6.56 15.41
N VAL A 182 -7.75 -6.44 16.71
CA VAL A 182 -8.72 -5.66 17.49
C VAL A 182 -7.97 -4.50 18.16
N ILE A 183 -8.49 -3.29 18.03
CA ILE A 183 -7.98 -2.10 18.71
C ILE A 183 -9.10 -1.54 19.57
N GLU A 184 -8.88 -1.48 20.88
CA GLU A 184 -9.80 -0.89 21.83
C GLU A 184 -9.65 0.65 21.81
N LEU A 185 -10.58 1.32 21.15
CA LEU A 185 -10.67 2.79 21.18
C LEU A 185 -11.38 3.20 22.45
N ASP A 186 -11.05 4.40 22.97
CA ASP A 186 -11.57 4.93 24.24
C ASP A 186 -13.08 4.71 24.36
N ARG A 187 -13.49 4.11 25.48
CA ARG A 187 -14.84 3.53 25.74
C ARG A 187 -15.99 4.53 25.64
N VAL A 188 -15.72 5.82 25.50
CA VAL A 188 -16.77 6.84 25.60
C VAL A 188 -17.49 7.09 24.28
N ASN A 189 -16.86 6.86 23.12
CA ASN A 189 -17.45 7.27 21.83
C ASN A 189 -17.35 6.27 20.65
N TYR A 190 -16.48 5.24 20.63
CA TYR A 190 -16.22 4.49 19.38
C TYR A 190 -16.11 2.95 19.51
N GLY A 191 -16.17 2.38 20.71
CA GLY A 191 -16.14 0.93 20.87
C GLY A 191 -14.81 0.28 20.42
N TYR A 192 -14.91 -0.83 19.71
CA TYR A 192 -13.78 -1.59 19.20
C TYR A 192 -13.62 -1.37 17.69
N LEU A 193 -12.38 -1.19 17.25
CA LEU A 193 -12.03 -1.30 15.84
C LEU A 193 -11.54 -2.71 15.56
N VAL A 194 -12.19 -3.42 14.67
CA VAL A 194 -11.79 -4.76 14.23
C VAL A 194 -11.41 -4.70 12.76
N TRP A 195 -10.35 -5.40 12.39
CA TRP A 195 -10.00 -5.65 10.99
C TRP A 195 -10.73 -6.92 10.51
N PRO A 196 -11.94 -6.82 9.95
CA PRO A 196 -12.88 -7.96 9.90
C PRO A 196 -12.46 -9.08 8.97
N SER A 197 -11.66 -8.79 7.95
CA SER A 197 -11.26 -9.75 6.92
C SER A 197 -9.75 -9.76 6.67
N THR A 198 -8.96 -9.24 7.61
CA THR A 198 -7.50 -9.28 7.54
C THR A 198 -6.98 -10.27 8.58
N ALA A 199 -6.28 -11.30 8.12
CA ALA A 199 -5.65 -12.26 9.01
C ALA A 199 -4.22 -11.82 9.36
N VAL A 200 -3.86 -11.85 10.65
CA VAL A 200 -2.53 -11.49 11.16
C VAL A 200 -1.91 -12.71 11.83
N GLY A 201 -0.75 -13.17 11.36
CA GLY A 201 -0.08 -14.34 11.92
C GLY A 201 0.55 -14.05 13.28
N LYS A 202 1.16 -12.88 13.46
CA LYS A 202 1.84 -12.47 14.69
C LYS A 202 1.72 -10.96 14.91
N LEU A 203 1.49 -10.56 16.16
CA LEU A 203 1.49 -9.16 16.58
C LEU A 203 2.75 -8.86 17.39
N MET A 204 3.39 -7.73 17.09
CA MET A 204 4.60 -7.21 17.78
C MET A 204 4.45 -5.70 18.03
N PHE A 205 5.25 -5.19 18.96
CA PHE A 205 5.30 -3.75 19.29
C PHE A 205 6.75 -3.27 19.32
N TYR A 206 7.01 -2.00 18.91
CA TYR A 206 8.34 -1.37 18.86
C TYR A 206 8.40 -0.08 19.65
#